data_528f78747bcbc43ced54e4a001c3fdfb
#
_entry.id   528f78747bcbc43ced54e4a001c3fdfb
#
_cell.length_a   1.000
_cell.length_b   1.000
_cell.length_c   1.000
_cell.angle_alpha   90.00
_cell.angle_beta   90.00
_cell.angle_gamma   90.00
#
_symmetry.space_group_name_H-M   'P 1'
#
loop_
_entity.id
_entity.type
_entity.pdbx_description
1 polymer ?
#
loop_
_entity_poly.entity_id
_entity_poly.type
_entity_poly.pdbx_seq_one_letter_code
_entity_poly.pdbx_strand_id
1 'polypeptide(L)'
;MRTVAWTAAVLGVPVPDIYVKSADLLGGIAHLPATDPAVILGKSLLTGRSVPELVFAIGRELACQRLTSRLLTFYPTLPELRALLVAAVAQVVPSSLPSDAILLRDALRPKLQSARLAELESAVAALEERGGRLDLKPWIRAVELTSCRAGLLACGDITTAARMLAVDGRVVGGLSAADRVRDLIPFSISASCAKVRRAIGIGVTPIRGSSPPPALS
;
A
#
# COMPACT_ATOMS: atom_id res chain seq x y z
N MET A 1 3.05 15.45 13.37
CA MET A 1 1.64 15.68 12.96
C MET A 1 1.51 16.32 11.57
N ARG A 2 2.12 17.50 11.30
CA ARG A 2 2.02 18.20 9.99
C ARG A 2 2.41 17.32 8.78
N THR A 3 3.50 16.58 8.89
CA THR A 3 3.98 15.68 7.81
C THR A 3 2.97 14.59 7.47
N VAL A 4 2.35 13.96 8.48
CA VAL A 4 1.33 12.91 8.25
C VAL A 4 0.10 13.50 7.56
N ALA A 5 -0.42 14.62 8.05
CA ALA A 5 -1.59 15.27 7.46
C ALA A 5 -1.33 15.71 6.01
N TRP A 6 -0.16 16.29 5.73
CA TRP A 6 0.24 16.66 4.38
C TRP A 6 0.35 15.43 3.46
N THR A 7 1.02 14.35 3.91
CA THR A 7 1.18 13.13 3.12
C THR A 7 -0.18 12.46 2.85
N ALA A 8 -1.07 12.43 3.84
CA ALA A 8 -2.43 11.92 3.67
C ALA A 8 -3.22 12.72 2.63
N ALA A 9 -3.15 14.05 2.67
CA ALA A 9 -3.77 14.91 1.67
C ALA A 9 -3.22 14.68 0.26
N VAL A 10 -1.89 14.56 0.11
CA VAL A 10 -1.22 14.25 -1.17
C VAL A 10 -1.70 12.91 -1.74
N LEU A 11 -1.88 11.89 -0.90
CA LEU A 11 -2.30 10.56 -1.32
C LEU A 11 -3.82 10.40 -1.43
N GLY A 12 -4.60 11.41 -1.03
CA GLY A 12 -6.06 11.36 -1.04
C GLY A 12 -6.62 10.29 -0.11
N VAL A 13 -6.01 10.12 1.07
CA VAL A 13 -6.46 9.18 2.11
C VAL A 13 -6.81 9.93 3.40
N PRO A 14 -7.67 9.38 4.26
CA PRO A 14 -7.94 9.96 5.57
C PRO A 14 -6.66 10.08 6.40
N VAL A 15 -6.59 11.10 7.24
CA VAL A 15 -5.52 11.22 8.23
C VAL A 15 -5.75 10.14 9.30
N PRO A 16 -4.80 9.23 9.53
CA PRO A 16 -4.97 8.19 10.52
C PRO A 16 -4.81 8.71 11.94
N ASP A 17 -5.38 8.01 12.91
CA ASP A 17 -5.00 8.16 14.31
C ASP A 17 -3.55 7.74 14.50
N ILE A 18 -2.80 8.52 15.28
CA ILE A 18 -1.38 8.33 15.46
C ILE A 18 -1.07 7.97 16.90
N TYR A 19 -0.51 6.79 17.06
CA TYR A 19 0.04 6.31 18.32
C TYR A 19 1.56 6.30 18.26
N VAL A 20 2.21 6.56 19.38
CA VAL A 20 3.66 6.54 19.50
C VAL A 20 4.08 5.42 20.42
N LYS A 21 5.06 4.63 19.99
CA LYS A 21 5.68 3.60 20.78
C LYS A 21 7.15 3.95 21.06
N SER A 22 7.57 3.85 22.33
CA SER A 22 8.94 4.13 22.74
C SER A 22 9.95 3.06 22.29
N ALA A 23 9.46 1.88 21.90
CA ALA A 23 10.27 0.82 21.32
C ALA A 23 10.44 1.02 19.80
N ASP A 24 11.51 0.43 19.26
CA ASP A 24 11.70 0.38 17.81
C ASP A 24 10.71 -0.59 17.16
N LEU A 25 10.23 -0.20 15.99
CA LEU A 25 9.41 -1.01 15.12
C LEU A 25 10.18 -1.34 13.85
N LEU A 26 10.02 -2.53 13.34
CA LEU A 26 10.57 -2.91 12.04
C LEU A 26 10.00 -1.99 10.96
N GLY A 27 10.88 -1.28 10.24
CA GLY A 27 10.49 -0.23 9.30
C GLY A 27 10.05 1.10 9.95
N GLY A 28 10.05 1.22 11.27
CA GLY A 28 9.76 2.44 12.02
C GLY A 28 8.28 2.78 12.18
N ILE A 29 7.39 2.12 11.45
CA ILE A 29 5.94 2.38 11.45
C ILE A 29 5.18 1.07 11.24
N ALA A 30 4.04 0.94 11.90
CA ALA A 30 3.15 -0.22 11.74
C ALA A 30 1.68 0.21 11.68
N HIS A 31 0.87 -0.57 10.98
CA HIS A 31 -0.58 -0.42 11.02
C HIS A 31 -1.14 -0.93 12.34
N LEU A 32 -2.19 -0.26 12.80
CA LEU A 32 -3.08 -0.82 13.81
C LEU A 32 -4.34 -1.33 13.11
N PRO A 33 -4.70 -2.62 13.25
CA PRO A 33 -5.93 -3.16 12.67
C PRO A 33 -7.14 -2.62 13.45
N ALA A 34 -7.66 -1.49 13.01
CA ALA A 34 -8.79 -0.78 13.59
C ALA A 34 -9.81 -0.41 12.52
N THR A 35 -11.06 -0.13 12.91
CA THR A 35 -12.12 0.31 11.98
C THR A 35 -11.73 1.61 11.28
N ASP A 36 -11.26 2.58 12.05
CA ASP A 36 -10.70 3.81 11.53
C ASP A 36 -9.19 3.64 11.25
N PRO A 37 -8.66 4.33 10.24
CA PRO A 37 -7.24 4.26 9.95
C PRO A 37 -6.38 4.65 11.15
N ALA A 38 -5.46 3.78 11.56
CA ALA A 38 -4.58 4.04 12.68
C ALA A 38 -3.17 3.51 12.40
N VAL A 39 -2.15 4.23 12.87
CA VAL A 39 -0.75 3.86 12.71
C VAL A 39 0.01 4.04 14.03
N ILE A 40 1.01 3.20 14.23
CA ILE A 40 1.94 3.29 15.36
C ILE A 40 3.29 3.74 14.81
N LEU A 41 3.81 4.84 15.32
CA LEU A 41 5.14 5.35 15.00
C LEU A 41 6.14 4.87 16.06
N GLY A 42 7.18 4.20 15.63
CA GLY A 42 8.28 3.76 16.50
C GLY A 42 9.29 4.89 16.73
N LYS A 43 10.10 4.75 17.79
CA LYS A 43 11.12 5.73 18.18
C LYS A 43 12.09 6.04 17.03
N SER A 44 12.56 5.04 16.32
CA SER A 44 13.52 5.16 15.21
C SER A 44 13.01 6.01 14.03
N LEU A 45 11.69 6.15 13.88
CA LEU A 45 11.10 7.03 12.88
C LEU A 45 10.98 8.47 13.38
N LEU A 46 10.82 8.66 14.68
CA LEU A 46 10.58 9.99 15.29
C LEU A 46 11.89 10.74 15.60
N THR A 47 13.01 10.04 15.66
CA THR A 47 14.31 10.60 16.04
C THR A 47 15.35 10.40 14.93
N GLY A 48 16.04 11.49 14.55
CA GLY A 48 17.17 11.44 13.63
C GLY A 48 16.82 11.22 12.16
N ARG A 49 15.54 11.27 11.76
CA ARG A 49 15.12 11.18 10.36
C ARG A 49 14.91 12.55 9.73
N SER A 50 15.37 12.68 8.49
CA SER A 50 15.07 13.85 7.67
C SER A 50 13.59 13.87 7.25
N VAL A 51 13.07 15.05 6.87
CA VAL A 51 11.68 15.16 6.41
C VAL A 51 11.39 14.27 5.21
N PRO A 52 12.24 14.16 4.17
CA PRO A 52 12.00 13.23 3.05
C PRO A 52 11.92 11.76 3.49
N GLU A 53 12.74 11.33 4.46
CA GLU A 53 12.68 9.96 5.01
C GLU A 53 11.35 9.70 5.72
N LEU A 54 10.88 10.65 6.53
CA LEU A 54 9.58 10.58 7.18
C LEU A 54 8.45 10.53 6.15
N VAL A 55 8.50 11.37 5.14
CA VAL A 55 7.48 11.43 4.08
C VAL A 55 7.45 10.11 3.31
N PHE A 56 8.60 9.53 2.98
CA PHE A 56 8.66 8.22 2.32
C PHE A 56 8.00 7.12 3.17
N ALA A 57 8.41 7.00 4.43
CA ALA A 57 7.89 5.96 5.33
C ALA A 57 6.37 6.11 5.53
N ILE A 58 5.91 7.32 5.84
CA ILE A 58 4.50 7.63 6.05
C ILE A 58 3.70 7.40 4.76
N GLY A 59 4.19 7.89 3.61
CA GLY A 59 3.50 7.75 2.33
C GLY A 59 3.33 6.30 1.91
N ARG A 60 4.36 5.48 2.12
CA ARG A 60 4.29 4.03 1.89
C ARG A 60 3.22 3.38 2.77
N GLU A 61 3.19 3.73 4.03
CA GLU A 61 2.27 3.15 5.00
C GLU A 61 0.83 3.59 4.76
N LEU A 62 0.60 4.88 4.49
CA LEU A 62 -0.72 5.42 4.19
C LEU A 62 -1.32 4.86 2.89
N ALA A 63 -0.50 4.48 1.91
CA ALA A 63 -1.00 3.85 0.69
C ALA A 63 -1.70 2.51 0.98
N CYS A 64 -1.29 1.79 2.03
CA CYS A 64 -1.94 0.55 2.46
C CYS A 64 -3.31 0.79 3.11
N GLN A 65 -3.65 2.02 3.50
CA GLN A 65 -4.96 2.37 4.07
C GLN A 65 -6.08 2.42 3.02
N ARG A 66 -5.76 2.37 1.73
CA ARG A 66 -6.78 2.31 0.67
C ARG A 66 -7.59 1.02 0.77
N LEU A 67 -8.89 1.08 0.50
CA LEU A 67 -9.80 -0.06 0.60
C LEU A 67 -9.28 -1.33 -0.11
N THR A 68 -8.69 -1.16 -1.30
CA THR A 68 -8.13 -2.26 -2.09
C THR A 68 -6.91 -2.94 -1.46
N SER A 69 -6.19 -2.26 -0.57
CA SER A 69 -4.94 -2.72 0.05
C SER A 69 -5.09 -2.97 1.55
N ARG A 70 -6.11 -2.38 2.17
CA ARG A 70 -6.32 -2.39 3.62
C ARG A 70 -6.48 -3.79 4.20
N LEU A 71 -6.89 -4.73 3.37
CA LEU A 71 -7.00 -6.13 3.79
C LEU A 71 -5.68 -6.68 4.36
N LEU A 72 -4.54 -6.24 3.81
CA LEU A 72 -3.20 -6.62 4.29
C LEU A 72 -2.87 -6.09 5.70
N THR A 73 -3.58 -5.09 6.19
CA THR A 73 -3.37 -4.61 7.57
C THR A 73 -4.03 -5.52 8.60
N PHE A 74 -5.11 -6.22 8.20
CA PHE A 74 -5.84 -7.16 9.05
C PHE A 74 -5.34 -8.60 8.91
N TYR A 75 -4.91 -8.98 7.70
CA TYR A 75 -4.45 -10.31 7.32
C TYR A 75 -3.07 -10.19 6.65
N PRO A 76 -2.00 -9.97 7.43
CA PRO A 76 -0.68 -9.64 6.89
C PRO A 76 0.04 -10.81 6.25
N THR A 77 -0.42 -12.03 6.44
CA THR A 77 0.23 -13.24 5.93
C THR A 77 -0.55 -13.90 4.81
N LEU A 78 0.16 -14.61 3.92
CA LEU A 78 -0.47 -15.36 2.84
C LEU A 78 -1.43 -16.46 3.32
N PRO A 79 -1.13 -17.23 4.40
CA PRO A 79 -2.08 -18.19 4.97
C PRO A 79 -3.38 -17.55 5.44
N GLU A 80 -3.30 -16.44 6.18
CA GLU A 80 -4.49 -15.70 6.66
C GLU A 80 -5.36 -15.19 5.53
N LEU A 81 -4.73 -14.57 4.50
CA LEU A 81 -5.45 -14.12 3.31
C LEU A 81 -6.11 -15.27 2.55
N ARG A 82 -5.43 -16.43 2.48
CA ARG A 82 -6.00 -17.62 1.85
C ARG A 82 -7.18 -18.14 2.64
N ALA A 83 -7.09 -18.22 3.96
CA ALA A 83 -8.19 -18.63 4.81
C ALA A 83 -9.40 -17.71 4.66
N LEU A 84 -9.19 -16.38 4.63
CA LEU A 84 -10.24 -15.41 4.38
C LEU A 84 -10.89 -15.56 3.01
N LEU A 85 -10.09 -15.76 1.95
CA LEU A 85 -10.60 -15.98 0.59
C LEU A 85 -11.47 -17.23 0.51
N VAL A 86 -10.97 -18.34 1.07
CA VAL A 86 -11.70 -19.62 1.08
C VAL A 86 -12.98 -19.49 1.88
N ALA A 87 -12.95 -18.78 3.03
CA ALA A 87 -14.14 -18.49 3.84
C ALA A 87 -15.17 -17.62 3.10
N ALA A 88 -14.71 -16.66 2.29
CA ALA A 88 -15.58 -15.81 1.46
C ALA A 88 -16.23 -16.62 0.33
N VAL A 89 -15.45 -17.42 -0.41
CA VAL A 89 -15.99 -18.29 -1.49
C VAL A 89 -17.03 -19.26 -0.93
N ALA A 90 -16.80 -19.80 0.25
CA ALA A 90 -17.73 -20.74 0.91
C ALA A 90 -19.04 -20.10 1.41
N GLN A 91 -19.23 -18.80 1.30
CA GLN A 91 -20.55 -18.17 1.49
C GLN A 91 -21.47 -18.46 0.31
N VAL A 92 -20.89 -18.72 -0.87
CA VAL A 92 -21.59 -18.88 -2.14
C VAL A 92 -21.54 -20.32 -2.62
N VAL A 93 -20.36 -20.95 -2.60
CA VAL A 93 -20.14 -22.32 -3.07
C VAL A 93 -19.90 -23.23 -1.87
N PRO A 94 -20.78 -24.22 -1.62
CA PRO A 94 -20.56 -25.22 -0.59
C PRO A 94 -19.24 -25.96 -0.82
N SER A 95 -18.33 -25.92 0.14
CA SER A 95 -17.04 -26.60 0.06
C SER A 95 -16.59 -27.10 1.42
N SER A 96 -15.74 -28.14 1.41
CA SER A 96 -15.04 -28.58 2.63
C SER A 96 -14.00 -27.52 3.01
N LEU A 97 -14.03 -27.07 4.25
CA LEU A 97 -13.20 -25.97 4.75
C LEU A 97 -12.21 -26.44 5.81
N PRO A 98 -10.99 -25.89 5.81
CA PRO A 98 -10.12 -25.98 6.97
C PRO A 98 -10.73 -25.24 8.18
N SER A 99 -10.32 -25.62 9.39
CA SER A 99 -10.92 -25.12 10.64
C SER A 99 -10.83 -23.60 10.82
N ASP A 100 -9.74 -23.00 10.40
CA ASP A 100 -9.53 -21.54 10.41
C ASP A 100 -10.48 -20.79 9.44
N ALA A 101 -10.74 -21.36 8.27
CA ALA A 101 -11.68 -20.81 7.31
C ALA A 101 -13.15 -20.98 7.77
N ILE A 102 -13.49 -22.03 8.53
CA ILE A 102 -14.82 -22.21 9.11
C ILE A 102 -15.15 -21.05 10.06
N LEU A 103 -14.25 -20.71 10.97
CA LEU A 103 -14.42 -19.61 11.92
C LEU A 103 -14.63 -18.28 11.21
N LEU A 104 -13.84 -18.01 10.16
CA LEU A 104 -13.96 -16.79 9.37
C LEU A 104 -15.28 -16.75 8.58
N ARG A 105 -15.68 -17.87 7.97
CA ARG A 105 -16.98 -17.99 7.26
C ARG A 105 -18.13 -17.65 8.19
N ASP A 106 -18.15 -18.25 9.36
CA ASP A 106 -19.25 -18.07 10.33
C ASP A 106 -19.27 -16.65 10.93
N ALA A 107 -18.10 -16.03 11.10
CA ALA A 107 -18.00 -14.63 11.48
C ALA A 107 -18.43 -13.64 10.40
N LEU A 108 -18.22 -13.96 9.12
CA LEU A 108 -18.59 -13.11 7.99
C LEU A 108 -20.09 -13.19 7.67
N ARG A 109 -20.71 -14.39 7.79
CA ARG A 109 -22.08 -14.65 7.39
C ARG A 109 -23.11 -13.65 7.90
N PRO A 110 -23.17 -13.30 9.20
CA PRO A 110 -24.16 -12.35 9.73
C PRO A 110 -23.92 -10.91 9.31
N LYS A 111 -22.74 -10.61 8.72
CA LYS A 111 -22.36 -9.26 8.29
C LYS A 111 -22.56 -9.03 6.79
N LEU A 112 -22.83 -10.09 6.03
CA LEU A 112 -23.07 -10.02 4.60
C LEU A 112 -24.55 -9.68 4.35
N GLN A 113 -24.79 -8.44 3.92
CA GLN A 113 -26.10 -8.02 3.41
C GLN A 113 -26.34 -8.64 2.03
N SER A 114 -27.61 -8.78 1.63
CA SER A 114 -28.01 -9.40 0.35
C SER A 114 -27.32 -8.79 -0.87
N ALA A 115 -27.16 -7.46 -0.92
CA ALA A 115 -26.45 -6.79 -2.01
C ALA A 115 -24.96 -7.20 -2.09
N ARG A 116 -24.28 -7.31 -0.94
CA ARG A 116 -22.89 -7.75 -0.87
C ARG A 116 -22.72 -9.23 -1.19
N LEU A 117 -23.70 -10.04 -0.85
CA LEU A 117 -23.73 -11.45 -1.23
C LEU A 117 -23.82 -11.61 -2.75
N ALA A 118 -24.71 -10.85 -3.42
CA ALA A 118 -24.82 -10.86 -4.87
C ALA A 118 -23.54 -10.40 -5.59
N GLU A 119 -22.86 -9.37 -5.05
CA GLU A 119 -21.52 -8.95 -5.55
C GLU A 119 -20.50 -10.08 -5.40
N LEU A 120 -20.52 -10.79 -4.27
CA LEU A 120 -19.63 -11.92 -4.03
C LEU A 120 -19.92 -13.10 -4.96
N GLU A 121 -21.19 -13.43 -5.17
CA GLU A 121 -21.64 -14.46 -6.14
C GLU A 121 -21.10 -14.17 -7.53
N SER A 122 -21.25 -12.93 -8.00
CA SER A 122 -20.73 -12.47 -9.29
C SER A 122 -19.20 -12.60 -9.37
N ALA A 123 -18.50 -12.22 -8.30
CA ALA A 123 -17.05 -12.32 -8.25
C ALA A 123 -16.55 -13.76 -8.24
N VAL A 124 -17.24 -14.66 -7.53
CA VAL A 124 -16.92 -16.10 -7.50
C VAL A 124 -17.18 -16.75 -8.86
N ALA A 125 -18.30 -16.44 -9.51
CA ALA A 125 -18.59 -16.92 -10.87
C ALA A 125 -17.49 -16.49 -11.86
N ALA A 126 -17.09 -15.22 -11.82
CA ALA A 126 -15.98 -14.72 -12.66
C ALA A 126 -14.62 -15.38 -12.35
N LEU A 127 -14.40 -15.81 -11.10
CA LEU A 127 -13.22 -16.60 -10.74
C LEU A 127 -13.28 -18.00 -11.29
N GLU A 128 -14.43 -18.67 -11.24
CA GLU A 128 -14.64 -20.01 -11.77
C GLU A 128 -14.46 -20.05 -13.29
N GLU A 129 -15.00 -19.05 -14.00
CA GLU A 129 -14.81 -18.89 -15.46
C GLU A 129 -13.32 -18.78 -15.85
N ARG A 130 -12.49 -18.25 -14.95
CA ARG A 130 -11.02 -18.17 -15.11
C ARG A 130 -10.26 -19.38 -14.63
N GLY A 131 -10.97 -20.49 -14.36
CA GLY A 131 -10.39 -21.77 -13.93
C GLY A 131 -10.29 -21.95 -12.42
N GLY A 132 -10.97 -21.13 -11.62
CA GLY A 132 -11.12 -21.33 -10.17
C GLY A 132 -9.83 -21.19 -9.35
N ARG A 133 -8.74 -20.69 -9.96
CA ARG A 133 -7.43 -20.56 -9.30
C ARG A 133 -7.11 -19.10 -9.06
N LEU A 134 -6.79 -18.77 -7.81
CA LEU A 134 -6.32 -17.43 -7.43
C LEU A 134 -4.96 -17.54 -6.74
N ASP A 135 -3.95 -16.92 -7.34
CA ASP A 135 -2.66 -16.71 -6.70
C ASP A 135 -2.64 -15.33 -6.03
N LEU A 136 -2.63 -15.30 -4.69
CA LEU A 136 -2.61 -14.08 -3.91
C LEU A 136 -1.23 -13.42 -3.87
N LYS A 137 -0.16 -14.15 -4.19
CA LYS A 137 1.21 -13.64 -4.10
C LYS A 137 1.48 -12.48 -5.04
N PRO A 138 1.08 -12.51 -6.33
CA PRO A 138 1.20 -11.35 -7.23
C PRO A 138 0.44 -10.11 -6.72
N TRP A 139 -0.75 -10.31 -6.13
CA TRP A 139 -1.51 -9.21 -5.56
C TRP A 139 -0.80 -8.57 -4.36
N ILE A 140 -0.29 -9.36 -3.40
CA ILE A 140 0.49 -8.87 -2.27
C ILE A 140 1.71 -8.07 -2.76
N ARG A 141 2.42 -8.59 -3.76
CA ARG A 141 3.56 -7.90 -4.39
C ARG A 141 3.15 -6.57 -5.03
N ALA A 142 2.03 -6.55 -5.76
CA ALA A 142 1.52 -5.34 -6.39
C ALA A 142 1.15 -4.27 -5.36
N VAL A 143 0.54 -4.65 -4.23
CA VAL A 143 0.25 -3.72 -3.12
C VAL A 143 1.54 -3.16 -2.54
N GLU A 144 2.54 -3.99 -2.27
CA GLU A 144 3.83 -3.55 -1.73
C GLU A 144 4.56 -2.58 -2.68
N LEU A 145 4.65 -2.91 -3.98
CA LEU A 145 5.27 -2.04 -4.97
C LEU A 145 4.51 -0.71 -5.13
N THR A 146 3.18 -0.76 -5.13
CA THR A 146 2.34 0.44 -5.17
C THR A 146 2.56 1.33 -3.95
N SER A 147 2.70 0.74 -2.78
CA SER A 147 3.00 1.46 -1.54
C SER A 147 4.38 2.13 -1.59
N CYS A 148 5.40 1.43 -2.09
CA CYS A 148 6.73 2.01 -2.30
C CYS A 148 6.70 3.17 -3.31
N ARG A 149 5.95 3.05 -4.41
CA ARG A 149 5.76 4.11 -5.40
C ARG A 149 5.03 5.33 -4.82
N ALA A 150 4.04 5.12 -3.94
CA ALA A 150 3.35 6.20 -3.24
C ALA A 150 4.30 6.96 -2.30
N GLY A 151 5.14 6.25 -1.55
CA GLY A 151 6.19 6.85 -0.74
C GLY A 151 7.16 7.69 -1.57
N LEU A 152 7.63 7.15 -2.71
CA LEU A 152 8.50 7.88 -3.64
C LEU A 152 7.82 9.11 -4.25
N LEU A 153 6.56 9.00 -4.66
CA LEU A 153 5.79 10.14 -5.16
C LEU A 153 5.75 11.28 -4.15
N ALA A 154 5.49 10.97 -2.88
CA ALA A 154 5.41 11.95 -1.82
C ALA A 154 6.79 12.56 -1.48
N CYS A 155 7.82 11.76 -1.25
CA CYS A 155 9.14 12.26 -0.86
C CYS A 155 9.94 12.88 -2.03
N GLY A 156 9.69 12.44 -3.26
CA GLY A 156 10.29 13.00 -4.48
C GLY A 156 11.76 12.68 -4.71
N ASP A 157 12.38 11.87 -3.87
CA ASP A 157 13.80 11.55 -3.92
C ASP A 157 14.05 10.04 -3.91
N ILE A 158 14.54 9.51 -5.03
CA ILE A 158 14.82 8.08 -5.23
C ILE A 158 15.95 7.60 -4.31
N THR A 159 16.94 8.44 -4.03
CA THR A 159 18.05 8.08 -3.16
C THR A 159 17.59 7.86 -1.73
N THR A 160 16.75 8.75 -1.23
CA THR A 160 16.10 8.60 0.08
C THR A 160 15.22 7.35 0.13
N ALA A 161 14.40 7.10 -0.91
CA ALA A 161 13.56 5.92 -0.99
C ALA A 161 14.39 4.62 -0.96
N ALA A 162 15.46 4.55 -1.73
CA ALA A 162 16.36 3.39 -1.78
C ALA A 162 17.02 3.14 -0.41
N ARG A 163 17.53 4.19 0.25
CA ARG A 163 18.14 4.10 1.59
C ARG A 163 17.11 3.61 2.63
N MET A 164 15.90 4.14 2.60
CA MET A 164 14.85 3.73 3.53
C MET A 164 14.43 2.27 3.32
N LEU A 165 14.35 1.79 2.07
CA LEU A 165 14.07 0.39 1.76
C LEU A 165 15.20 -0.55 2.17
N ALA A 166 16.47 -0.11 2.08
CA ALA A 166 17.61 -0.91 2.49
C ALA A 166 17.64 -1.19 4.00
N VAL A 167 17.15 -0.25 4.82
CA VAL A 167 17.09 -0.41 6.29
C VAL A 167 15.77 -0.96 6.80
N ASP A 168 14.76 -1.10 5.94
CA ASP A 168 13.42 -1.55 6.33
C ASP A 168 13.40 -2.99 6.87
N GLY A 169 14.20 -3.89 6.32
CA GLY A 169 14.31 -5.29 6.74
C GLY A 169 13.06 -6.16 6.50
N ARG A 170 11.91 -5.59 6.14
CA ARG A 170 10.67 -6.33 5.88
C ARG A 170 10.73 -7.04 4.52
N VAL A 171 10.25 -8.29 4.49
CA VAL A 171 10.04 -9.05 3.25
C VAL A 171 8.54 -9.23 3.05
N VAL A 172 7.98 -8.59 2.05
CA VAL A 172 6.54 -8.63 1.75
C VAL A 172 6.32 -9.30 0.39
N GLY A 173 5.50 -10.32 0.34
CA GLY A 173 5.24 -11.09 -0.89
C GLY A 173 6.50 -11.73 -1.51
N GLY A 174 7.56 -11.92 -0.71
CA GLY A 174 8.86 -12.42 -1.17
C GLY A 174 9.70 -11.38 -1.94
N LEU A 175 9.37 -10.07 -1.83
CA LEU A 175 10.16 -8.98 -2.40
C LEU A 175 11.27 -8.58 -1.43
N SER A 176 12.51 -8.62 -1.89
CA SER A 176 13.67 -8.05 -1.19
C SER A 176 13.69 -6.52 -1.28
N ALA A 177 14.52 -5.86 -0.49
CA ALA A 177 14.79 -4.43 -0.63
C ALA A 177 15.27 -4.08 -2.05
N ALA A 178 16.17 -4.91 -2.61
CA ALA A 178 16.70 -4.72 -3.97
C ALA A 178 15.61 -4.81 -5.05
N ASP A 179 14.64 -5.73 -4.91
CA ASP A 179 13.53 -5.87 -5.86
C ASP A 179 12.63 -4.63 -5.84
N ARG A 180 12.36 -4.09 -4.64
CA ARG A 180 11.57 -2.86 -4.46
C ARG A 180 12.27 -1.64 -5.06
N VAL A 181 13.58 -1.50 -4.84
CA VAL A 181 14.38 -0.41 -5.44
C VAL A 181 14.41 -0.54 -6.96
N ARG A 182 14.60 -1.77 -7.49
CA ARG A 182 14.59 -2.04 -8.94
C ARG A 182 13.27 -1.62 -9.60
N ASP A 183 12.15 -1.76 -8.92
CA ASP A 183 10.84 -1.27 -9.40
C ASP A 183 10.74 0.26 -9.37
N LEU A 184 11.29 0.91 -8.33
CA LEU A 184 11.21 2.36 -8.18
C LEU A 184 12.04 3.14 -9.21
N ILE A 185 13.17 2.59 -9.68
CA ILE A 185 14.05 3.29 -10.62
C ILE A 185 13.31 3.64 -11.93
N PRO A 186 12.76 2.68 -12.70
CA PRO A 186 12.04 3.01 -13.93
C PRO A 186 10.76 3.81 -13.65
N PHE A 187 10.11 3.58 -12.51
CA PHE A 187 8.93 4.36 -12.14
C PHE A 187 9.28 5.83 -11.93
N SER A 188 10.41 6.14 -11.28
CA SER A 188 10.82 7.53 -10.96
C SER A 188 10.98 8.43 -12.19
N ILE A 189 11.38 7.85 -13.31
CA ILE A 189 11.59 8.56 -14.60
C ILE A 189 10.42 8.39 -15.59
N SER A 190 9.35 7.68 -15.19
CA SER A 190 8.21 7.39 -16.05
C SER A 190 7.32 8.61 -16.28
N ALA A 191 6.68 8.68 -17.45
CA ALA A 191 5.65 9.66 -17.75
C ALA A 191 4.48 9.58 -16.76
N SER A 192 4.15 8.39 -16.25
CA SER A 192 3.12 8.16 -15.25
C SER A 192 3.46 8.83 -13.92
N CYS A 193 4.70 8.69 -13.44
CA CYS A 193 5.18 9.37 -12.24
C CYS A 193 5.08 10.90 -12.40
N ALA A 194 5.58 11.43 -13.51
CA ALA A 194 5.52 12.86 -13.82
C ALA A 194 4.08 13.39 -13.90
N LYS A 195 3.16 12.62 -14.52
CA LYS A 195 1.73 12.97 -14.61
C LYS A 195 1.10 13.05 -13.23
N VAL A 196 1.31 12.02 -12.39
CA VAL A 196 0.74 11.98 -11.03
C VAL A 196 1.31 13.12 -10.19
N ARG A 197 2.63 13.36 -10.20
CA ARG A 197 3.24 14.47 -9.45
C ARG A 197 2.67 15.82 -9.83
N ARG A 198 2.41 16.07 -11.13
CA ARG A 198 1.73 17.31 -11.58
C ARG A 198 0.30 17.38 -11.06
N ALA A 199 -0.45 16.28 -11.13
CA ALA A 199 -1.85 16.24 -10.71
C ALA A 199 -2.03 16.53 -9.20
N ILE A 200 -1.07 16.11 -8.37
CA ILE A 200 -1.08 16.36 -6.91
C ILE A 200 -0.31 17.63 -6.49
N GLY A 201 0.10 18.47 -7.46
CA GLY A 201 0.71 19.77 -7.19
C GLY A 201 2.15 19.74 -6.68
N ILE A 202 2.87 18.61 -6.80
CA ILE A 202 4.29 18.46 -6.40
C ILE A 202 5.21 18.23 -7.60
N GLY A 203 4.70 18.44 -8.82
CA GLY A 203 5.48 18.38 -10.05
C GLY A 203 6.35 19.62 -10.24
N VAL A 204 7.52 19.47 -10.86
CA VAL A 204 8.28 20.59 -11.36
C VAL A 204 7.50 21.19 -12.53
N THR A 205 7.07 22.45 -12.41
CA THR A 205 6.53 23.19 -13.56
C THR A 205 7.71 23.45 -14.49
N PRO A 206 7.66 23.05 -15.79
CA PRO A 206 8.72 23.45 -16.72
C PRO A 206 8.78 24.97 -16.71
N ILE A 207 9.95 25.53 -16.44
CA ILE A 207 10.18 26.94 -16.68
C ILE A 207 9.90 27.10 -18.19
N ARG A 208 8.84 27.80 -18.56
CA ARG A 208 8.57 28.15 -19.96
C ARG A 208 9.79 28.94 -20.43
N GLY A 209 10.58 28.26 -21.24
CA GLY A 209 11.94 28.61 -21.53
C GLY A 209 12.08 29.96 -22.14
N SER A 210 13.18 30.57 -21.84
CA SER A 210 13.92 31.43 -22.71
C SER A 210 13.77 30.99 -24.18
N SER A 211 13.28 31.87 -25.00
CA SER A 211 13.36 31.76 -26.48
C SER A 211 14.78 31.34 -26.89
N PRO A 212 14.96 30.47 -27.87
CA PRO A 212 16.30 30.16 -28.36
C PRO A 212 17.03 31.46 -28.72
N PRO A 213 18.34 31.55 -28.44
CA PRO A 213 19.12 32.72 -28.82
C PRO A 213 19.00 32.95 -30.34
N PRO A 214 18.94 34.21 -30.80
CA PRO A 214 18.88 34.50 -32.21
C PRO A 214 20.07 33.87 -32.94
N ALA A 215 19.82 33.22 -34.06
CA ALA A 215 20.85 32.64 -34.88
C ALA A 215 21.86 33.75 -35.25
N LEU A 216 23.14 33.53 -34.93
CA LEU A 216 24.21 34.40 -35.39
C LEU A 216 24.29 34.30 -36.93
N SER A 217 24.01 35.40 -37.61
CA SER A 217 24.20 35.59 -39.04
C SER A 217 25.67 35.83 -39.34
#